data_7c71e966d16bdfb1608539d1de303035
#
_entry.id   7c71e966d16bdfb1608539d1de303035
#
_cell.length_a   1.000
_cell.length_b   1.000
_cell.length_c   1.000
_cell.angle_alpha   90.00
_cell.angle_beta   90.00
_cell.angle_gamma   90.00
#
_symmetry.space_group_name_H-M   'P 1'
#
loop_
_entity.id
_entity.type
_entity.pdbx_description
1 polymer ?
#
loop_
_entity_poly.entity_id
_entity_poly.type
_entity_poly.pdbx_seq_one_letter_code
_entity_poly.pdbx_strand_id
1 'polypeptide(L)'
;MPLSNIRDIDTKNFVWKNIVTQFGSPHTVILDNGLQFDNKAFRRYCFKLGVRNRYSTLAYPQVNRHAKAINKVIVNGLKKRLDKAKGRWVEELPHVLWTYQTTARRSIGETPFLMTYGSKAMIPLKTGFPTLRTRLFTPDNNDKLLERSLDLVDE
;
A
#
# COMPACT_ATOMS: atom_id res chain seq x y z
N MET A 1 3.07 -8.83 3.36
CA MET A 1 3.94 -9.91 3.84
C MET A 1 3.20 -11.23 3.63
N PRO A 2 3.71 -12.18 2.86
CA PRO A 2 3.10 -13.48 2.71
C PRO A 2 3.26 -14.26 4.01
N LEU A 3 2.18 -14.94 4.44
CA LEU A 3 2.16 -15.78 5.62
C LEU A 3 1.93 -17.22 5.18
N SER A 4 2.73 -18.15 5.67
CA SER A 4 2.56 -19.59 5.41
C SER A 4 1.37 -20.18 6.16
N ASN A 5 1.09 -19.66 7.35
CA ASN A 5 -0.05 -19.99 8.19
C ASN A 5 -0.63 -18.71 8.80
N ILE A 6 -1.94 -18.71 9.07
CA ILE A 6 -2.62 -17.58 9.71
C ILE A 6 -2.97 -18.00 11.13
N ARG A 7 -2.02 -17.81 12.06
CA ARG A 7 -2.24 -18.01 13.50
C ARG A 7 -2.56 -16.68 14.17
N ASP A 8 -3.09 -16.71 15.39
CA ASP A 8 -3.43 -15.52 16.19
C ASP A 8 -2.26 -14.55 16.33
N ILE A 9 -1.06 -15.07 16.54
CA ILE A 9 0.14 -14.26 16.71
C ILE A 9 0.53 -13.56 15.40
N ASP A 10 0.36 -14.24 14.28
CA ASP A 10 0.68 -13.71 12.95
C ASP A 10 -0.28 -12.57 12.59
N THR A 11 -1.57 -12.72 12.92
CA THR A 11 -2.59 -11.69 12.71
C THR A 11 -2.31 -10.44 13.57
N LYS A 12 -1.95 -10.61 14.85
CA LYS A 12 -1.59 -9.50 15.74
C LYS A 12 -0.35 -8.77 15.25
N ASN A 13 0.70 -9.51 14.88
CA ASN A 13 1.94 -8.95 14.34
C ASN A 13 1.70 -8.21 13.02
N PHE A 14 0.83 -8.76 12.17
CA PHE A 14 0.44 -8.10 10.92
C PHE A 14 -0.25 -6.75 11.20
N VAL A 15 -1.25 -6.72 12.07
CA VAL A 15 -1.97 -5.49 12.43
C VAL A 15 -1.02 -4.48 13.06
N TRP A 16 -0.17 -4.92 13.99
CA TRP A 16 0.82 -4.04 14.60
C TRP A 16 1.75 -3.43 13.56
N LYS A 17 2.45 -4.29 12.80
CA LYS A 17 3.53 -3.86 11.89
C LYS A 17 3.03 -3.10 10.66
N ASN A 18 1.85 -3.45 10.12
CA ASN A 18 1.40 -2.89 8.84
C ASN A 18 0.27 -1.87 8.98
N ILE A 19 -0.32 -1.75 10.15
CA ILE A 19 -1.39 -0.78 10.40
C ILE A 19 -0.96 0.18 11.51
N VAL A 20 -0.78 -0.31 12.73
CA VAL A 20 -0.58 0.56 13.89
C VAL A 20 0.72 1.37 13.79
N THR A 21 1.84 0.74 13.41
CA THR A 21 3.13 1.45 13.30
C THR A 21 3.20 2.40 12.11
N GLN A 22 2.34 2.26 11.10
CA GLN A 22 2.36 3.10 9.90
C GLN A 22 1.31 4.21 9.94
N PHE A 23 0.14 3.94 10.50
CA PHE A 23 -1.01 4.83 10.44
C PHE A 23 -1.58 5.21 11.82
N GLY A 24 -1.01 4.69 12.89
CA GLY A 24 -1.58 4.79 14.23
C GLY A 24 -2.69 3.78 14.48
N SER A 25 -3.26 3.82 15.70
CA SER A 25 -4.34 2.92 16.09
C SER A 25 -5.66 3.35 15.43
N PRO A 26 -6.28 2.53 14.58
CA PRO A 26 -7.54 2.88 13.96
C PRO A 26 -8.68 2.84 14.99
N HIS A 27 -9.65 3.71 14.87
CA HIS A 27 -10.83 3.70 15.75
C HIS A 27 -11.65 2.41 15.59
N THR A 28 -11.77 1.90 14.36
CA THR A 28 -12.57 0.72 14.04
C THR A 28 -11.89 -0.10 12.96
N VAL A 29 -11.89 -1.42 13.13
CA VAL A 29 -11.48 -2.38 12.10
C VAL A 29 -12.69 -3.19 11.69
N ILE A 30 -12.91 -3.31 10.37
CA ILE A 30 -13.97 -4.13 9.80
C ILE A 30 -13.34 -5.43 9.31
N LEU A 31 -13.85 -6.53 9.83
CA LEU A 31 -13.29 -7.87 9.62
C LEU A 31 -14.33 -8.78 8.95
N ASP A 32 -13.88 -9.81 8.28
CA ASP A 32 -14.74 -10.92 7.93
C ASP A 32 -14.90 -11.87 9.14
N ASN A 33 -15.82 -12.84 9.02
CA ASN A 33 -16.08 -13.83 10.07
C ASN A 33 -15.04 -14.97 10.09
N GLY A 34 -13.82 -14.70 9.61
CA GLY A 34 -12.74 -15.67 9.64
C GLY A 34 -12.32 -16.01 11.08
N LEU A 35 -12.11 -17.29 11.38
CA LEU A 35 -11.73 -17.77 12.71
C LEU A 35 -10.46 -17.09 13.25
N GLN A 36 -9.55 -16.64 12.37
CA GLN A 36 -8.33 -15.92 12.72
C GLN A 36 -8.61 -14.54 13.35
N PHE A 37 -9.76 -13.94 13.07
CA PHE A 37 -10.17 -12.63 13.60
C PHE A 37 -11.24 -12.77 14.71
N ASP A 38 -11.98 -13.89 14.74
CA ASP A 38 -13.06 -14.13 15.67
C ASP A 38 -12.63 -15.00 16.86
N ASN A 39 -11.46 -14.71 17.44
CA ASN A 39 -10.98 -15.38 18.63
C ASN A 39 -10.82 -14.41 19.82
N LYS A 40 -10.87 -14.95 21.03
CA LYS A 40 -10.76 -14.18 22.28
C LYS A 40 -9.42 -13.40 22.36
N ALA A 41 -8.35 -13.98 21.84
CA ALA A 41 -7.00 -13.41 21.91
C ALA A 41 -6.85 -12.18 21.01
N PHE A 42 -7.42 -12.21 19.79
CA PHE A 42 -7.41 -11.07 18.87
C PHE A 42 -8.36 -9.95 19.35
N ARG A 43 -9.55 -10.30 19.84
CA ARG A 43 -10.49 -9.33 20.41
C ARG A 43 -9.88 -8.58 21.60
N ARG A 44 -9.20 -9.30 22.53
CA ARG A 44 -8.49 -8.69 23.67
C ARG A 44 -7.35 -7.79 23.21
N TYR A 45 -6.63 -8.17 22.16
CA TYR A 45 -5.58 -7.35 21.57
C TYR A 45 -6.12 -6.03 21.02
N CYS A 46 -7.17 -6.06 20.20
CA CYS A 46 -7.82 -4.87 19.67
C CYS A 46 -8.37 -3.97 20.81
N PHE A 47 -8.98 -4.57 21.83
CA PHE A 47 -9.47 -3.83 23.00
C PHE A 47 -8.36 -3.06 23.71
N LYS A 48 -7.18 -3.67 23.90
CA LYS A 48 -6.01 -3.01 24.50
C LYS A 48 -5.50 -1.82 23.67
N LEU A 49 -5.69 -1.84 22.37
CA LEU A 49 -5.32 -0.75 21.46
C LEU A 49 -6.43 0.32 21.32
N GLY A 50 -7.56 0.17 22.00
CA GLY A 50 -8.73 1.05 21.85
C GLY A 50 -9.46 0.86 20.51
N VAL A 51 -9.22 -0.25 19.79
CA VAL A 51 -9.78 -0.53 18.47
C VAL A 51 -11.10 -1.28 18.59
N ARG A 52 -12.14 -0.77 17.95
CA ARG A 52 -13.44 -1.45 17.88
C ARG A 52 -13.46 -2.46 16.72
N ASN A 53 -13.83 -3.69 17.00
CA ASN A 53 -14.02 -4.72 15.98
C ASN A 53 -15.46 -4.70 15.47
N ARG A 54 -15.65 -4.57 14.17
CA ARG A 54 -16.91 -4.79 13.49
C ARG A 54 -16.77 -5.94 12.50
N TYR A 55 -17.75 -6.84 12.52
CA TYR A 55 -17.76 -7.98 11.60
C TYR A 55 -18.75 -7.72 10.48
N SER A 56 -18.34 -8.02 9.24
CA SER A 56 -19.26 -7.95 8.11
C SER A 56 -20.31 -9.04 8.23
N THR A 57 -21.57 -8.63 8.23
CA THR A 57 -22.70 -9.55 8.24
C THR A 57 -23.04 -9.99 6.81
N LEU A 58 -23.68 -11.15 6.66
CA LEU A 58 -24.24 -11.62 5.39
C LEU A 58 -25.24 -10.62 4.78
N ALA A 59 -25.90 -9.83 5.63
CA ALA A 59 -26.87 -8.80 5.21
C ALA A 59 -26.22 -7.55 4.60
N TYR A 60 -24.94 -7.27 4.92
CA TYR A 60 -24.20 -6.11 4.38
C TYR A 60 -22.86 -6.51 3.74
N PRO A 61 -22.88 -7.25 2.61
CA PRO A 61 -21.67 -7.73 1.96
C PRO A 61 -20.86 -6.63 1.26
N GLN A 62 -21.38 -5.41 1.21
CA GLN A 62 -20.79 -4.29 0.47
C GLN A 62 -19.40 -3.90 0.99
N VAL A 63 -19.18 -3.96 2.30
CA VAL A 63 -17.90 -3.64 2.92
C VAL A 63 -16.80 -4.61 2.47
N ASN A 64 -17.13 -5.90 2.37
CA ASN A 64 -16.20 -6.91 1.89
C ASN A 64 -16.01 -6.89 0.36
N ARG A 65 -16.95 -6.33 -0.40
CA ARG A 65 -16.82 -6.21 -1.87
C ARG A 65 -15.62 -5.35 -2.27
N HIS A 66 -15.38 -4.25 -1.56
CA HIS A 66 -14.23 -3.38 -1.84
C HIS A 66 -12.91 -4.12 -1.63
N ALA A 67 -12.73 -4.77 -0.48
CA ALA A 67 -11.53 -5.55 -0.20
C ALA A 67 -11.35 -6.70 -1.19
N LYS A 68 -12.42 -7.43 -1.54
CA LYS A 68 -12.40 -8.49 -2.56
C LYS A 68 -12.05 -7.96 -3.95
N ALA A 69 -12.58 -6.80 -4.35
CA ALA A 69 -12.27 -6.18 -5.64
C ALA A 69 -10.80 -5.77 -5.72
N ILE A 70 -10.26 -5.16 -4.67
CA ILE A 70 -8.84 -4.80 -4.57
C ILE A 70 -7.96 -6.05 -4.63
N ASN A 71 -8.28 -7.07 -3.85
CA ASN A 71 -7.55 -8.33 -3.84
C ASN A 71 -7.54 -8.98 -5.23
N LYS A 72 -8.67 -8.95 -5.95
CA LYS A 72 -8.75 -9.45 -7.33
C LYS A 72 -7.80 -8.70 -8.27
N VAL A 73 -7.70 -7.39 -8.15
CA VAL A 73 -6.76 -6.59 -8.95
C VAL A 73 -5.32 -6.97 -8.64
N ILE A 74 -4.96 -7.09 -7.36
CA ILE A 74 -3.62 -7.49 -6.91
C ILE A 74 -3.27 -8.89 -7.40
N VAL A 75 -4.16 -9.86 -7.22
CA VAL A 75 -3.97 -11.25 -7.68
C VAL A 75 -3.81 -11.32 -9.19
N ASN A 76 -4.61 -10.58 -9.96
CA ASN A 76 -4.47 -10.53 -11.42
C ASN A 76 -3.15 -9.88 -11.86
N GLY A 77 -2.71 -8.83 -11.16
CA GLY A 77 -1.39 -8.24 -11.37
C GLY A 77 -0.26 -9.22 -11.09
N LEU A 78 -0.40 -9.99 -10.02
CA LEU A 78 0.56 -11.03 -9.65
C LEU A 78 0.60 -12.15 -10.68
N LYS A 79 -0.54 -12.68 -11.12
CA LYS A 79 -0.61 -13.71 -12.17
C LYS A 79 0.14 -13.31 -13.44
N LYS A 80 -0.10 -12.09 -13.96
CA LYS A 80 0.59 -11.58 -15.15
C LYS A 80 2.13 -11.52 -15.00
N ARG A 81 2.63 -11.34 -13.80
CA ARG A 81 4.07 -11.34 -13.51
C ARG A 81 4.62 -12.75 -13.33
N LEU A 82 3.84 -13.65 -12.73
CA LEU A 82 4.23 -15.04 -12.48
C LEU A 82 4.42 -15.86 -13.76
N ASP A 83 3.73 -15.53 -14.83
CA ASP A 83 3.96 -16.14 -16.15
C ASP A 83 5.41 -15.97 -16.60
N LYS A 84 6.08 -14.87 -16.18
CA LYS A 84 7.48 -14.59 -16.46
C LYS A 84 8.45 -15.04 -15.34
N ALA A 85 7.99 -15.03 -14.09
CA ALA A 85 8.83 -15.20 -12.90
C ALA A 85 8.81 -16.63 -12.32
N LYS A 86 8.21 -17.61 -13.00
CA LYS A 86 8.22 -19.06 -12.66
C LYS A 86 8.02 -19.34 -11.15
N GLY A 87 6.93 -18.86 -10.56
CA GLY A 87 6.51 -19.23 -9.20
C GLY A 87 7.08 -18.39 -8.05
N ARG A 88 7.95 -17.42 -8.28
CA ARG A 88 8.51 -16.51 -7.25
C ARG A 88 7.51 -15.40 -6.83
N TRP A 89 6.29 -15.77 -6.50
CA TRP A 89 5.22 -14.81 -6.19
C TRP A 89 5.52 -13.94 -4.94
N VAL A 90 6.29 -14.46 -3.99
CA VAL A 90 6.66 -13.76 -2.76
C VAL A 90 7.52 -12.53 -3.08
N GLU A 91 8.46 -12.68 -4.03
CA GLU A 91 9.34 -11.62 -4.50
C GLU A 91 8.59 -10.58 -5.37
N GLU A 92 7.60 -11.04 -6.15
CA GLU A 92 6.81 -10.18 -7.04
C GLU A 92 5.70 -9.40 -6.32
N LEU A 93 5.23 -9.88 -5.18
CA LEU A 93 4.13 -9.24 -4.44
C LEU A 93 4.40 -7.78 -4.06
N PRO A 94 5.58 -7.39 -3.54
CA PRO A 94 5.89 -5.98 -3.24
C PRO A 94 5.80 -5.08 -4.49
N HIS A 95 6.24 -5.56 -5.64
CA HIS A 95 6.19 -4.82 -6.90
C HIS A 95 4.75 -4.60 -7.38
N VAL A 96 3.90 -5.62 -7.24
CA VAL A 96 2.47 -5.53 -7.58
C VAL A 96 1.76 -4.55 -6.66
N LEU A 97 2.03 -4.62 -5.35
CA LEU A 97 1.47 -3.71 -4.36
C LEU A 97 1.91 -2.27 -4.61
N TRP A 98 3.19 -2.04 -4.89
CA TRP A 98 3.72 -0.72 -5.24
C TRP A 98 3.02 -0.16 -6.48
N THR A 99 2.94 -0.95 -7.55
CA THR A 99 2.23 -0.55 -8.78
C THR A 99 0.77 -0.22 -8.47
N TYR A 100 0.10 -1.02 -7.64
CA TYR A 100 -1.27 -0.76 -7.22
C TYR A 100 -1.39 0.58 -6.49
N GLN A 101 -0.52 0.85 -5.54
CA GLN A 101 -0.55 2.06 -4.70
C GLN A 101 -0.23 3.33 -5.47
N THR A 102 0.63 3.24 -6.48
CA THR A 102 1.14 4.40 -7.24
C THR A 102 0.44 4.65 -8.58
N THR A 103 -0.51 3.78 -8.97
CA THR A 103 -1.31 3.98 -10.20
C THR A 103 -2.61 4.68 -9.90
N ALA A 104 -2.89 5.77 -10.61
CA ALA A 104 -4.15 6.52 -10.46
C ALA A 104 -5.37 5.65 -10.81
N ARG A 105 -6.44 5.79 -10.03
CA ARG A 105 -7.70 5.07 -10.21
C ARG A 105 -8.64 5.89 -11.09
N ARG A 106 -9.16 5.30 -12.16
CA ARG A 106 -10.07 5.98 -13.09
C ARG A 106 -11.29 6.60 -12.41
N SER A 107 -11.81 5.96 -11.35
CA SER A 107 -12.99 6.43 -10.63
C SER A 107 -12.74 7.66 -9.74
N ILE A 108 -11.48 7.92 -9.37
CA ILE A 108 -11.13 8.94 -8.37
C ILE A 108 -10.14 9.95 -8.97
N GLY A 109 -9.42 9.59 -10.03
CA GLY A 109 -8.37 10.42 -10.63
C GLY A 109 -7.05 10.40 -9.88
N GLU A 110 -7.02 9.85 -8.65
CA GLU A 110 -5.88 9.90 -7.75
C GLU A 110 -5.31 8.51 -7.43
N THR A 111 -4.08 8.51 -6.90
CA THR A 111 -3.42 7.26 -6.47
C THR A 111 -3.82 6.91 -5.05
N PRO A 112 -3.95 5.60 -4.69
CA PRO A 112 -4.14 5.19 -3.31
C PRO A 112 -3.08 5.72 -2.36
N PHE A 113 -1.83 5.85 -2.82
CA PHE A 113 -0.73 6.41 -2.04
C PHE A 113 -1.00 7.87 -1.65
N LEU A 114 -1.37 8.72 -2.61
CA LEU A 114 -1.70 10.12 -2.35
C LEU A 114 -2.87 10.26 -1.38
N MET A 115 -3.91 9.45 -1.54
CA MET A 115 -5.06 9.46 -0.63
C MET A 115 -4.72 9.05 0.80
N THR A 116 -3.69 8.21 0.98
CA THR A 116 -3.29 7.72 2.30
C THR A 116 -2.32 8.67 3.01
N TYR A 117 -1.35 9.20 2.26
CA TYR A 117 -0.23 9.96 2.82
C TYR A 117 -0.27 11.47 2.53
N GLY A 118 -1.24 11.93 1.75
CA GLY A 118 -1.37 13.35 1.37
C GLY A 118 -0.28 13.85 0.42
N SER A 119 0.61 12.98 -0.06
CA SER A 119 1.71 13.33 -0.96
C SER A 119 1.89 12.32 -2.07
N LYS A 120 2.46 12.73 -3.20
CA LYS A 120 2.77 11.81 -4.30
C LYS A 120 3.92 10.89 -3.93
N ALA A 121 3.82 9.61 -4.32
CA ALA A 121 4.89 8.65 -4.12
C ALA A 121 6.12 9.06 -4.94
N MET A 122 7.28 9.10 -4.30
CA MET A 122 8.56 9.23 -5.00
C MET A 122 9.00 7.88 -5.54
N ILE A 123 9.24 7.80 -6.85
CA ILE A 123 9.75 6.57 -7.47
C ILE A 123 11.25 6.51 -7.17
N PRO A 124 11.75 5.43 -6.53
CA PRO A 124 13.17 5.28 -6.28
C PRO A 124 13.95 5.30 -7.60
N LEU A 125 14.95 6.14 -7.71
CA LEU A 125 15.80 6.25 -8.90
C LEU A 125 16.49 4.92 -9.28
N LYS A 126 16.63 4.01 -8.31
CA LYS A 126 17.21 2.67 -8.52
C LYS A 126 16.30 1.69 -9.28
N THR A 127 15.05 2.04 -9.57
CA THR A 127 14.13 1.12 -10.29
C THR A 127 14.32 1.11 -11.81
N GLY A 128 15.43 1.63 -12.34
CA GLY A 128 15.83 1.41 -13.73
C GLY A 128 15.01 2.12 -14.79
N PHE A 129 14.17 3.09 -14.43
CA PHE A 129 13.53 3.99 -15.39
C PHE A 129 14.17 5.37 -15.32
N PRO A 130 15.29 5.60 -16.04
CA PRO A 130 15.82 6.94 -16.16
C PRO A 130 14.78 7.78 -16.91
N THR A 131 14.14 8.71 -16.21
CA THR A 131 13.31 9.73 -16.86
C THR A 131 14.21 10.57 -17.74
N LEU A 132 13.66 11.20 -18.79
CA LEU A 132 14.41 12.18 -19.62
C LEU A 132 15.17 13.17 -18.74
N ARG A 133 14.57 13.63 -17.65
CA ARG A 133 15.17 14.56 -16.70
C ARG A 133 16.38 13.97 -15.96
N THR A 134 16.35 12.68 -15.58
CA THR A 134 17.50 12.01 -14.94
C THR A 134 18.58 11.60 -15.92
N ARG A 135 18.25 11.39 -17.21
CA ARG A 135 19.24 11.18 -18.28
C ARG A 135 19.99 12.45 -18.67
N LEU A 136 19.31 13.59 -18.61
CA LEU A 136 19.84 14.90 -18.95
C LEU A 136 20.41 15.65 -17.75
N PHE A 137 20.32 15.06 -16.55
CA PHE A 137 20.86 15.66 -15.35
C PHE A 137 22.39 15.62 -15.40
N THR A 138 22.98 16.78 -15.56
CA THR A 138 24.40 17.04 -15.29
C THR A 138 24.44 18.07 -14.16
N PRO A 139 25.29 17.89 -13.13
CA PRO A 139 25.39 18.85 -12.01
C PRO A 139 25.59 20.30 -12.52
N ASP A 140 26.50 20.50 -13.44
CA ASP A 140 26.82 21.82 -14.00
C ASP A 140 25.65 22.53 -14.70
N ASN A 141 24.78 21.78 -15.37
CA ASN A 141 23.55 22.32 -15.97
C ASN A 141 22.48 22.64 -14.95
N ASN A 142 22.40 21.85 -13.89
CA ASN A 142 21.42 22.08 -12.83
C ASN A 142 21.76 23.34 -12.03
N ASP A 143 23.05 23.58 -11.75
CA ASP A 143 23.51 24.75 -11.01
C ASP A 143 23.26 26.05 -11.83
N LYS A 144 23.54 26.04 -13.14
CA LYS A 144 23.21 27.14 -14.03
C LYS A 144 21.71 27.43 -14.15
N LEU A 145 20.87 26.39 -14.12
CA LEU A 145 19.41 26.55 -14.13
C LEU A 145 18.88 27.07 -12.79
N LEU A 146 19.51 26.70 -11.67
CA LEU A 146 19.20 27.21 -10.35
C LEU A 146 19.59 28.70 -10.22
N GLU A 147 20.79 29.10 -10.64
CA GLU A 147 21.21 30.50 -10.68
C GLU A 147 20.23 31.34 -11.51
N ARG A 148 19.87 30.88 -12.70
CA ARG A 148 18.90 31.56 -13.56
C ARG A 148 17.50 31.66 -13.00
N SER A 149 17.09 30.69 -12.16
CA SER A 149 15.80 30.72 -11.47
C SER A 149 15.82 31.68 -10.28
N LEU A 150 16.96 31.86 -9.62
CA LEU A 150 17.13 32.80 -8.52
C LEU A 150 17.14 34.25 -9.03
N ASP A 151 17.81 34.51 -10.14
CA ASP A 151 17.83 35.83 -10.80
C ASP A 151 16.43 36.31 -11.22
N LEU A 152 15.49 35.39 -11.52
CA LEU A 152 14.09 35.70 -11.86
C LEU A 152 13.18 35.97 -10.66
N VAL A 153 13.65 35.70 -9.45
CA VAL A 153 12.87 35.94 -8.20
C VAL A 153 13.20 37.32 -7.62
N ASP A 154 14.31 37.93 -8.01
CA ASP A 154 14.79 39.24 -7.54
C ASP A 154 14.35 40.43 -8.45
N GLU A 155 13.55 40.18 -9.51
CA GLU A 155 12.85 41.18 -10.31
C GLU A 155 11.34 41.28 -9.88
#